data_e1b67d83de0e0d6451c6396ca4f18b0e
#
_entry.id   e1b67d83de0e0d6451c6396ca4f18b0e
#
_cell.length_a   1.000
_cell.length_b   1.000
_cell.length_c   1.000
_cell.angle_alpha   90.00
_cell.angle_beta   90.00
_cell.angle_gamma   90.00
#
_symmetry.space_group_name_H-M   'P 1'
#
loop_
_entity.id
_entity.type
_entity.pdbx_description
1 polymer ?
#
loop_
_entity_poly.entity_id
_entity_poly.type
_entity_poly.pdbx_seq_one_letter_code
_entity_poly.pdbx_strand_id
1 'polypeptide(L)'
;MIEVSTSLLNLSEEDYVHSFYNLETAKTDYFHIDVMDGKFVKNDTSKRMKEYSMALSHITQLGLDVHLMVEDVEQYIDSYVELNPRILSFHIEAVKEKQRVLDIIEDLKRNDIRVGIAINPSTSIDEIKEYLPLIHMVLIMSVVPGEGGQSFIPETAAKISNLRKYLEENNLDLDIEVDGGINEETASIATEAGANILVAGVYIIKSENPKEAILKLKNCI
;
A
#
# COMPACT_ATOMS: atom_id res chain seq x y z
N MET A 1 13.15 6.47 -8.94
CA MET A 1 12.97 5.07 -9.46
C MET A 1 11.59 4.62 -9.04
N ILE A 2 10.85 3.97 -9.92
CA ILE A 2 9.50 3.47 -9.58
C ILE A 2 9.64 2.07 -8.98
N GLU A 3 9.00 1.86 -7.84
CA GLU A 3 8.87 0.56 -7.17
C GLU A 3 7.46 0.01 -7.39
N VAL A 4 7.34 -1.32 -7.43
CA VAL A 4 6.07 -2.02 -7.63
C VAL A 4 5.79 -2.92 -6.43
N SER A 5 4.67 -2.65 -5.77
CA SER A 5 4.13 -3.47 -4.69
C SER A 5 3.00 -4.34 -5.26
N THR A 6 3.20 -5.66 -5.31
CA THR A 6 2.20 -6.56 -5.89
C THR A 6 1.14 -6.93 -4.87
N SER A 7 -0.10 -6.44 -5.06
CA SER A 7 -1.23 -6.80 -4.20
C SER A 7 -1.63 -8.26 -4.36
N LEU A 8 -1.73 -8.95 -3.22
CA LEU A 8 -2.12 -10.36 -3.14
C LEU A 8 -3.63 -10.55 -2.96
N LEU A 9 -4.41 -9.46 -2.93
CA LEU A 9 -5.85 -9.49 -2.67
C LEU A 9 -6.62 -10.43 -3.60
N ASN A 10 -6.26 -10.44 -4.89
CA ASN A 10 -6.91 -11.24 -5.92
C ASN A 10 -6.17 -12.53 -6.25
N LEU A 11 -5.17 -12.91 -5.45
CA LEU A 11 -4.46 -14.16 -5.65
C LEU A 11 -5.37 -15.35 -5.28
N SER A 12 -5.28 -16.44 -6.07
CA SER A 12 -5.98 -17.69 -5.76
C SER A 12 -5.44 -18.30 -4.46
N GLU A 13 -6.34 -18.85 -3.65
CA GLU A 13 -5.96 -19.58 -2.43
C GLU A 13 -5.34 -20.95 -2.76
N GLU A 14 -5.51 -21.42 -3.99
CA GLU A 14 -4.87 -22.63 -4.48
C GLU A 14 -3.43 -22.32 -4.89
N ASP A 15 -2.48 -23.03 -4.32
CA ASP A 15 -1.04 -22.96 -4.63
C ASP A 15 -0.42 -21.54 -4.56
N TYR A 16 -0.85 -20.75 -3.57
CA TYR A 16 -0.37 -19.38 -3.38
C TYR A 16 1.15 -19.28 -3.15
N VAL A 17 1.75 -20.32 -2.55
CA VAL A 17 3.20 -20.35 -2.32
C VAL A 17 3.98 -20.35 -3.64
N HIS A 18 3.53 -21.13 -4.64
CA HIS A 18 4.13 -21.12 -5.98
C HIS A 18 3.98 -19.72 -6.63
N SER A 19 2.83 -19.10 -6.43
CA SER A 19 2.58 -17.74 -6.93
C SER A 19 3.53 -16.72 -6.29
N PHE A 20 3.86 -16.84 -5.00
CA PHE A 20 4.84 -15.97 -4.35
C PHE A 20 6.23 -16.06 -4.97
N TYR A 21 6.73 -17.29 -5.21
CA TYR A 21 8.00 -17.48 -5.91
C TYR A 21 7.99 -16.91 -7.33
N ASN A 22 6.89 -17.04 -8.05
CA ASN A 22 6.75 -16.48 -9.39
C ASN A 22 6.82 -14.95 -9.37
N LEU A 23 6.13 -14.30 -8.42
CA LEU A 23 6.13 -12.84 -8.26
C LEU A 23 7.51 -12.32 -7.83
N GLU A 24 8.19 -13.00 -6.91
CA GLU A 24 9.58 -12.67 -6.52
C GLU A 24 10.53 -12.78 -7.72
N THR A 25 10.43 -13.87 -8.49
CA THR A 25 11.22 -14.08 -9.72
C THR A 25 10.89 -13.01 -10.78
N ALA A 26 9.65 -12.55 -10.83
CA ALA A 26 9.19 -11.47 -11.70
C ALA A 26 9.71 -10.08 -11.28
N LYS A 27 10.39 -9.98 -10.14
CA LYS A 27 11.02 -8.75 -9.63
C LYS A 27 10.04 -7.69 -9.14
N THR A 28 8.96 -8.13 -8.45
CA THR A 28 8.24 -7.21 -7.57
C THR A 28 9.19 -6.67 -6.49
N ASP A 29 8.96 -5.46 -5.98
CA ASP A 29 9.79 -4.88 -4.92
C ASP A 29 9.22 -5.20 -3.53
N TYR A 30 7.87 -5.27 -3.43
CA TYR A 30 7.14 -5.61 -2.21
C TYR A 30 5.99 -6.57 -2.51
N PHE A 31 5.53 -7.25 -1.47
CA PHE A 31 4.24 -7.93 -1.44
C PHE A 31 3.25 -7.06 -0.67
N HIS A 32 2.20 -6.57 -1.35
CA HIS A 32 1.16 -5.75 -0.75
C HIS A 32 0.07 -6.61 -0.12
N ILE A 33 -0.17 -6.36 1.16
CA ILE A 33 -1.03 -7.16 2.03
C ILE A 33 -2.24 -6.31 2.44
N ASP A 34 -3.35 -6.50 1.75
CA ASP A 34 -4.61 -5.78 1.97
C ASP A 34 -5.39 -6.39 3.12
N VAL A 35 -5.23 -5.85 4.33
CA VAL A 35 -5.89 -6.35 5.55
C VAL A 35 -7.21 -5.62 5.78
N MET A 36 -8.30 -6.35 5.69
CA MET A 36 -9.67 -5.86 5.87
C MET A 36 -10.34 -6.61 7.01
N ASP A 37 -11.13 -5.92 7.83
CA ASP A 37 -11.76 -6.49 9.04
C ASP A 37 -13.28 -6.67 8.95
N GLY A 38 -13.89 -6.33 7.81
CA GLY A 38 -15.34 -6.39 7.64
C GLY A 38 -16.12 -5.29 8.39
N LYS A 39 -15.43 -4.32 9.02
CA LYS A 39 -16.01 -3.21 9.78
C LYS A 39 -15.66 -1.86 9.13
N PHE A 40 -14.38 -1.57 8.97
CA PHE A 40 -13.94 -0.37 8.25
C PHE A 40 -14.33 -0.43 6.77
N VAL A 41 -14.21 -1.60 6.15
CA VAL A 41 -14.73 -1.94 4.83
C VAL A 41 -15.58 -3.20 4.89
N LYS A 42 -16.41 -3.48 3.85
CA LYS A 42 -17.37 -4.61 3.89
C LYS A 42 -16.72 -5.99 3.86
N ASN A 43 -15.58 -6.12 3.16
CA ASN A 43 -14.89 -7.39 3.01
C ASN A 43 -14.01 -7.66 4.22
N ASP A 44 -13.80 -8.95 4.53
CA ASP A 44 -12.86 -9.42 5.54
C ASP A 44 -11.81 -10.32 4.87
N THR A 45 -10.57 -9.88 4.92
CA THR A 45 -9.41 -10.62 4.42
C THR A 45 -8.41 -10.94 5.54
N SER A 46 -8.69 -10.54 6.76
CA SER A 46 -7.78 -10.54 7.89
C SER A 46 -7.08 -11.89 8.10
N LYS A 47 -7.85 -12.97 8.10
CA LYS A 47 -7.31 -14.32 8.27
C LYS A 47 -6.41 -14.74 7.11
N ARG A 48 -6.89 -14.55 5.87
CA ARG A 48 -6.14 -14.95 4.66
C ARG A 48 -4.84 -14.15 4.51
N MET A 49 -4.91 -12.83 4.68
CA MET A 49 -3.73 -11.98 4.57
C MET A 49 -2.71 -12.27 5.69
N LYS A 50 -3.18 -12.62 6.88
CA LYS A 50 -2.28 -13.06 7.95
C LYS A 50 -1.56 -14.37 7.60
N GLU A 51 -2.29 -15.35 7.05
CA GLU A 51 -1.72 -16.62 6.57
C GLU A 51 -0.67 -16.39 5.47
N TYR A 52 -0.98 -15.55 4.47
CA TYR A 52 -0.04 -15.20 3.40
C TYR A 52 1.21 -14.51 3.95
N SER A 53 1.05 -13.57 4.87
CA SER A 53 2.17 -12.86 5.49
C SER A 53 3.07 -13.78 6.29
N MET A 54 2.50 -14.74 7.02
CA MET A 54 3.26 -15.76 7.75
C MET A 54 4.04 -16.67 6.78
N ALA A 55 3.43 -17.11 5.68
CA ALA A 55 4.12 -17.91 4.68
C ALA A 55 5.28 -17.12 4.03
N LEU A 56 5.03 -15.87 3.63
CA LEU A 56 6.03 -14.99 3.02
C LEU A 56 7.22 -14.74 3.95
N SER A 57 7.00 -14.51 5.25
CA SER A 57 8.08 -14.28 6.22
C SER A 57 9.07 -15.44 6.33
N HIS A 58 8.68 -16.65 5.91
CA HIS A 58 9.53 -17.85 5.93
C HIS A 58 10.24 -18.13 4.59
N ILE A 59 9.73 -17.60 3.48
CA ILE A 59 10.17 -18.04 2.15
C ILE A 59 10.85 -16.94 1.33
N THR A 60 10.73 -15.67 1.72
CA THR A 60 11.32 -14.55 0.99
C THR A 60 12.01 -13.54 1.90
N GLN A 61 12.93 -12.76 1.32
CA GLN A 61 13.54 -11.59 1.96
C GLN A 61 12.92 -10.27 1.44
N LEU A 62 11.96 -10.34 0.52
CA LEU A 62 11.24 -9.14 0.06
C LEU A 62 10.38 -8.60 1.20
N GLY A 63 10.30 -7.28 1.26
CA GLY A 63 9.52 -6.60 2.29
C GLY A 63 8.02 -6.83 2.13
N LEU A 64 7.34 -7.03 3.25
CA LEU A 64 5.89 -6.93 3.30
C LEU A 64 5.52 -5.45 3.37
N ASP A 65 4.57 -5.06 2.55
CA ASP A 65 3.94 -3.75 2.53
C ASP A 65 2.49 -3.95 3.00
N VAL A 66 2.25 -3.68 4.29
CA VAL A 66 0.98 -3.98 4.95
C VAL A 66 0.07 -2.77 4.93
N HIS A 67 -1.12 -2.93 4.34
CA HIS A 67 -2.15 -1.90 4.26
C HIS A 67 -3.35 -2.29 5.15
N LEU A 68 -3.55 -1.54 6.22
CA LEU A 68 -4.62 -1.79 7.20
C LEU A 68 -5.88 -0.99 6.86
N MET A 69 -6.90 -1.67 6.36
CA MET A 69 -8.27 -1.19 6.18
C MET A 69 -9.16 -1.73 7.31
N VAL A 70 -8.88 -1.30 8.55
CA VAL A 70 -9.45 -1.86 9.77
C VAL A 70 -9.91 -0.77 10.73
N GLU A 71 -10.88 -1.07 11.60
CA GLU A 71 -11.40 -0.14 12.59
C GLU A 71 -10.51 -0.03 13.83
N ASP A 72 -9.98 -1.16 14.30
CA ASP A 72 -9.06 -1.24 15.46
C ASP A 72 -7.62 -1.42 14.99
N VAL A 73 -6.97 -0.29 14.65
CA VAL A 73 -5.64 -0.27 14.04
C VAL A 73 -4.59 -0.90 14.95
N GLU A 74 -4.60 -0.59 16.25
CA GLU A 74 -3.61 -1.04 17.23
C GLU A 74 -3.63 -2.57 17.37
N GLN A 75 -4.81 -3.18 17.40
CA GLN A 75 -4.94 -4.65 17.49
C GLN A 75 -4.27 -5.35 16.28
N TYR A 76 -4.39 -4.75 15.10
CA TYR A 76 -3.78 -5.31 13.89
C TYR A 76 -2.27 -5.03 13.83
N ILE A 77 -1.81 -3.87 14.29
CA ILE A 77 -0.36 -3.57 14.43
C ILE A 77 0.31 -4.63 15.29
N ASP A 78 -0.20 -4.89 16.49
CA ASP A 78 0.33 -5.91 17.41
C ASP A 78 0.49 -7.28 16.73
N SER A 79 -0.47 -7.63 15.86
CA SER A 79 -0.44 -8.90 15.15
C SER A 79 0.55 -8.96 13.99
N TYR A 80 0.91 -7.82 13.37
CA TYR A 80 1.79 -7.77 12.20
C TYR A 80 3.23 -7.40 12.53
N VAL A 81 3.50 -6.71 13.64
CA VAL A 81 4.86 -6.34 14.08
C VAL A 81 5.78 -7.55 14.15
N GLU A 82 5.31 -8.70 14.64
CA GLU A 82 6.08 -9.94 14.72
C GLU A 82 6.55 -10.48 13.35
N LEU A 83 5.90 -10.07 12.26
CA LEU A 83 6.25 -10.46 10.89
C LEU A 83 7.26 -9.51 10.25
N ASN A 84 7.68 -8.49 10.99
CA ASN A 84 8.67 -7.50 10.58
C ASN A 84 8.38 -6.91 9.17
N PRO A 85 7.20 -6.31 8.94
CA PRO A 85 6.87 -5.72 7.65
C PRO A 85 7.83 -4.57 7.34
N ARG A 86 8.17 -4.39 6.08
CA ARG A 86 8.99 -3.27 5.64
C ARG A 86 8.26 -1.94 5.77
N ILE A 87 6.97 -1.96 5.43
CA ILE A 87 6.06 -0.81 5.45
C ILE A 87 4.77 -1.27 6.13
N LEU A 88 4.18 -0.41 6.93
CA LEU A 88 2.81 -0.58 7.41
C LEU A 88 2.08 0.75 7.31
N SER A 89 0.98 0.75 6.58
CA SER A 89 0.11 1.89 6.39
C SER A 89 -1.27 1.65 7.02
N PHE A 90 -1.82 2.69 7.63
CA PHE A 90 -3.16 2.70 8.21
C PHE A 90 -3.95 3.90 7.73
N HIS A 91 -5.26 3.77 7.66
CA HIS A 91 -6.15 4.84 7.25
C HIS A 91 -6.31 5.90 8.33
N ILE A 92 -6.08 7.18 7.97
CA ILE A 92 -6.32 8.30 8.89
C ILE A 92 -7.78 8.36 9.35
N GLU A 93 -8.70 7.93 8.49
CA GLU A 93 -10.14 7.90 8.76
C GLU A 93 -10.53 6.88 9.85
N ALA A 94 -9.69 5.89 10.11
CA ALA A 94 -9.90 4.91 11.18
C ALA A 94 -9.51 5.46 12.56
N VAL A 95 -8.64 6.49 12.63
CA VAL A 95 -8.09 7.02 13.88
C VAL A 95 -8.45 8.49 14.04
N LYS A 96 -9.51 8.76 14.81
CA LYS A 96 -10.06 10.12 14.95
C LYS A 96 -9.29 11.02 15.91
N GLU A 97 -8.56 10.43 16.85
CA GLU A 97 -7.87 11.16 17.90
C GLU A 97 -6.41 11.36 17.54
N LYS A 98 -5.98 12.64 17.48
CA LYS A 98 -4.61 13.00 17.14
C LYS A 98 -3.55 12.27 17.98
N GLN A 99 -3.77 12.14 19.29
CA GLN A 99 -2.80 11.48 20.16
C GLN A 99 -2.63 10.00 19.78
N ARG A 100 -3.73 9.31 19.45
CA ARG A 100 -3.64 7.92 18.98
C ARG A 100 -2.84 7.79 17.67
N VAL A 101 -3.00 8.72 16.73
CA VAL A 101 -2.18 8.74 15.50
C VAL A 101 -0.70 8.85 15.84
N LEU A 102 -0.34 9.76 16.76
CA LEU A 102 1.05 9.95 17.20
C LEU A 102 1.60 8.70 17.91
N ASP A 103 0.80 8.08 18.76
CA ASP A 103 1.19 6.86 19.49
C ASP A 103 1.43 5.69 18.52
N ILE A 104 0.56 5.52 17.52
CA ILE A 104 0.72 4.52 16.44
C ILE A 104 2.02 4.76 15.66
N ILE A 105 2.27 6.00 15.24
CA ILE A 105 3.49 6.36 14.50
C ILE A 105 4.74 6.03 15.34
N GLU A 106 4.72 6.37 16.61
CA GLU A 106 5.85 6.11 17.52
C GLU A 106 6.07 4.61 17.73
N ASP A 107 5.00 3.84 17.90
CA ASP A 107 5.07 2.39 18.10
C ASP A 107 5.65 1.68 16.87
N LEU A 108 5.17 1.99 15.68
CA LEU A 108 5.72 1.44 14.44
C LEU A 108 7.21 1.76 14.26
N LYS A 109 7.62 3.00 14.57
CA LYS A 109 9.03 3.41 14.51
C LYS A 109 9.91 2.68 15.50
N ARG A 110 9.42 2.41 16.73
CA ARG A 110 10.16 1.62 17.73
C ARG A 110 10.43 0.19 17.26
N ASN A 111 9.59 -0.32 16.38
CA ASN A 111 9.74 -1.64 15.78
C ASN A 111 10.47 -1.62 14.42
N ASP A 112 11.16 -0.52 14.07
CA ASP A 112 11.89 -0.33 12.81
C ASP A 112 11.03 -0.49 11.54
N ILE A 113 9.72 -0.25 11.65
CA ILE A 113 8.77 -0.32 10.54
C ILE A 113 8.60 1.07 9.90
N ARG A 114 8.67 1.15 8.58
CA ARG A 114 8.37 2.37 7.84
C ARG A 114 6.87 2.67 7.94
N VAL A 115 6.54 3.84 8.46
CA VAL A 115 5.15 4.24 8.70
C VAL A 115 4.55 4.88 7.48
N GLY A 116 3.40 4.36 7.03
CA GLY A 116 2.53 4.96 6.03
C GLY A 116 1.22 5.47 6.63
N ILE A 117 0.71 6.58 6.12
CA ILE A 117 -0.68 7.00 6.34
C ILE A 117 -1.43 6.88 5.03
N ALA A 118 -2.52 6.11 5.04
CA ALA A 118 -3.43 5.96 3.92
C ALA A 118 -4.56 6.99 3.99
N ILE A 119 -4.97 7.52 2.82
CA ILE A 119 -6.09 8.43 2.68
C ILE A 119 -7.04 8.00 1.56
N ASN A 120 -8.33 8.06 1.82
CA ASN A 120 -9.39 7.77 0.84
C ASN A 120 -9.40 8.78 -0.33
N PRO A 121 -10.01 8.45 -1.47
CA PRO A 121 -10.17 9.40 -2.58
C PRO A 121 -10.83 10.71 -2.18
N SER A 122 -11.75 10.70 -1.21
CA SER A 122 -12.46 11.89 -0.71
C SER A 122 -11.72 12.67 0.36
N THR A 123 -10.70 12.10 1.01
CA THR A 123 -9.97 12.73 2.12
C THR A 123 -8.91 13.71 1.59
N SER A 124 -8.89 14.92 2.15
CA SER A 124 -7.93 15.94 1.79
C SER A 124 -6.53 15.63 2.36
N ILE A 125 -5.48 16.01 1.62
CA ILE A 125 -4.10 15.98 2.15
C ILE A 125 -3.92 16.88 3.38
N ASP A 126 -4.78 17.88 3.55
CA ASP A 126 -4.74 18.79 4.70
C ASP A 126 -4.95 18.07 6.03
N GLU A 127 -5.68 16.95 6.02
CA GLU A 127 -5.95 16.14 7.23
C GLU A 127 -4.70 15.41 7.75
N ILE A 128 -3.66 15.26 6.91
CA ILE A 128 -2.45 14.54 7.28
C ILE A 128 -1.18 15.41 7.35
N LYS A 129 -1.26 16.70 6.97
CA LYS A 129 -0.08 17.58 6.87
C LYS A 129 0.75 17.64 8.13
N GLU A 130 0.13 17.63 9.29
CA GLU A 130 0.85 17.68 10.57
C GLU A 130 1.65 16.40 10.87
N TYR A 131 1.30 15.27 10.27
CA TYR A 131 1.98 13.99 10.45
C TYR A 131 3.09 13.74 9.42
N LEU A 132 3.09 14.45 8.28
CA LEU A 132 4.07 14.23 7.20
C LEU A 132 5.53 14.26 7.68
N PRO A 133 5.97 15.17 8.58
CA PRO A 133 7.35 15.14 9.09
C PRO A 133 7.68 13.92 9.95
N LEU A 134 6.68 13.15 10.33
CA LEU A 134 6.79 12.03 11.28
C LEU A 134 6.71 10.66 10.60
N ILE A 135 6.33 10.59 9.34
CA ILE A 135 6.10 9.33 8.60
C ILE A 135 7.08 9.16 7.45
N HIS A 136 6.98 8.05 6.74
CA HIS A 136 7.89 7.71 5.64
C HIS A 136 7.18 7.66 4.29
N MET A 137 5.85 7.52 4.29
CA MET A 137 5.06 7.29 3.09
C MET A 137 3.62 7.80 3.27
N VAL A 138 3.03 8.25 2.17
CA VAL A 138 1.58 8.45 2.07
C VAL A 138 1.02 7.50 1.02
N LEU A 139 0.06 6.68 1.42
CA LEU A 139 -0.70 5.84 0.51
C LEU A 139 -1.96 6.58 0.06
N ILE A 140 -2.02 6.94 -1.22
CA ILE A 140 -3.21 7.55 -1.83
C ILE A 140 -4.07 6.47 -2.47
N MET A 141 -5.28 6.30 -1.94
CA MET A 141 -6.26 5.43 -2.58
C MET A 141 -6.76 6.07 -3.87
N SER A 142 -6.62 5.36 -4.97
CA SER A 142 -7.18 5.74 -6.27
C SER A 142 -8.46 4.98 -6.63
N VAL A 143 -9.00 4.23 -5.66
CA VAL A 143 -10.32 3.59 -5.66
C VAL A 143 -10.94 3.72 -4.28
N VAL A 144 -12.24 3.42 -4.13
CA VAL A 144 -12.83 3.26 -2.80
C VAL A 144 -12.28 1.97 -2.17
N PRO A 145 -11.66 2.03 -0.96
CA PRO A 145 -11.04 0.85 -0.36
C PRO A 145 -12.07 -0.26 -0.07
N GLY A 146 -11.57 -1.52 -0.07
CA GLY A 146 -12.38 -2.68 0.31
C GLY A 146 -12.61 -3.71 -0.79
N GLU A 147 -12.29 -3.43 -2.06
CA GLU A 147 -12.49 -4.36 -3.16
C GLU A 147 -11.39 -4.21 -4.22
N GLY A 148 -10.87 -5.33 -4.71
CA GLY A 148 -9.89 -5.34 -5.80
C GLY A 148 -10.54 -5.23 -7.19
N GLY A 149 -9.73 -4.83 -8.20
CA GLY A 149 -10.14 -4.82 -9.60
C GLY A 149 -11.07 -3.66 -10.01
N GLN A 150 -11.17 -2.63 -9.19
CA GLN A 150 -11.88 -1.40 -9.50
C GLN A 150 -11.11 -0.52 -10.51
N SER A 151 -11.82 0.39 -11.17
CA SER A 151 -11.22 1.37 -12.07
C SER A 151 -10.58 2.52 -11.30
N PHE A 152 -9.42 2.96 -11.74
CA PHE A 152 -8.72 4.14 -11.22
C PHE A 152 -9.62 5.39 -11.29
N ILE A 153 -9.63 6.17 -10.22
CA ILE A 153 -10.35 7.46 -10.12
C ILE A 153 -9.43 8.57 -10.61
N PRO A 154 -9.65 9.16 -11.82
CA PRO A 154 -8.71 10.11 -12.43
C PRO A 154 -8.44 11.36 -11.59
N GLU A 155 -9.40 11.79 -10.79
CA GLU A 155 -9.30 12.97 -9.93
C GLU A 155 -8.21 12.83 -8.86
N THR A 156 -7.83 11.60 -8.52
CA THR A 156 -6.77 11.33 -7.54
C THR A 156 -5.38 11.75 -8.05
N ALA A 157 -5.17 11.84 -9.36
CA ALA A 157 -3.92 12.35 -9.93
C ALA A 157 -3.63 13.79 -9.47
N ALA A 158 -4.64 14.65 -9.39
CA ALA A 158 -4.48 16.00 -8.87
C ALA A 158 -4.07 16.00 -7.37
N LYS A 159 -4.59 15.05 -6.57
CA LYS A 159 -4.20 14.87 -5.17
C LYS A 159 -2.74 14.44 -5.04
N ILE A 160 -2.28 13.50 -5.87
CA ILE A 160 -0.88 13.05 -5.93
C ILE A 160 0.03 14.25 -6.25
N SER A 161 -0.28 15.02 -7.29
CA SER A 161 0.48 16.22 -7.67
C SER A 161 0.54 17.26 -6.56
N ASN A 162 -0.59 17.53 -5.91
CA ASN A 162 -0.65 18.49 -4.82
C ASN A 162 0.19 18.04 -3.61
N LEU A 163 0.16 16.74 -3.29
CA LEU A 163 1.00 16.18 -2.22
C LEU A 163 2.49 16.28 -2.60
N ARG A 164 2.89 15.86 -3.80
CA ARG A 164 4.29 15.93 -4.23
C ARG A 164 4.83 17.35 -4.16
N LYS A 165 4.08 18.32 -4.69
CA LYS A 165 4.41 19.73 -4.60
C LYS A 165 4.57 20.21 -3.15
N TYR A 166 3.63 19.83 -2.28
CA TYR A 166 3.70 20.20 -0.86
C TYR A 166 4.96 19.62 -0.19
N LEU A 167 5.30 18.34 -0.46
CA LEU A 167 6.50 17.70 0.07
C LEU A 167 7.77 18.44 -0.37
N GLU A 168 7.87 18.77 -1.66
CA GLU A 168 9.01 19.52 -2.22
C GLU A 168 9.15 20.92 -1.60
N GLU A 169 8.05 21.68 -1.50
CA GLU A 169 8.03 23.02 -0.91
C GLU A 169 8.43 23.02 0.58
N ASN A 170 8.21 21.92 1.29
CA ASN A 170 8.53 21.77 2.71
C ASN A 170 9.81 20.96 2.98
N ASN A 171 10.56 20.56 1.94
CA ASN A 171 11.77 19.72 2.04
C ASN A 171 11.51 18.40 2.80
N LEU A 172 10.38 17.76 2.53
CA LEU A 172 10.01 16.47 3.09
C LEU A 172 10.29 15.37 2.06
N ASP A 173 11.09 14.37 2.44
CA ASP A 173 11.45 13.23 1.60
C ASP A 173 10.59 12.01 1.98
N LEU A 174 9.39 11.96 1.40
CA LEU A 174 8.43 10.87 1.61
C LEU A 174 8.12 10.18 0.28
N ASP A 175 7.91 8.86 0.37
CA ASP A 175 7.32 8.11 -0.72
C ASP A 175 5.83 8.44 -0.87
N ILE A 176 5.36 8.43 -2.12
CA ILE A 176 3.94 8.48 -2.45
C ILE A 176 3.59 7.17 -3.12
N GLU A 177 2.83 6.37 -2.41
CA GLU A 177 2.26 5.13 -2.91
C GLU A 177 0.85 5.36 -3.43
N VAL A 178 0.48 4.65 -4.49
CA VAL A 178 -0.87 4.73 -5.08
C VAL A 178 -1.44 3.33 -5.21
N ASP A 179 -2.61 3.13 -4.63
CA ASP A 179 -3.33 1.86 -4.67
C ASP A 179 -4.73 2.01 -5.25
N GLY A 180 -4.97 1.22 -6.29
CA GLY A 180 -6.27 1.05 -6.93
C GLY A 180 -6.27 1.28 -8.44
N GLY A 181 -6.67 0.25 -9.19
CA GLY A 181 -6.85 0.34 -10.63
C GLY A 181 -5.57 0.55 -11.44
N ILE A 182 -4.40 0.21 -10.88
CA ILE A 182 -3.11 0.39 -11.54
C ILE A 182 -2.93 -0.63 -12.66
N ASN A 183 -2.61 -0.10 -13.84
CA ASN A 183 -2.23 -0.79 -15.06
C ASN A 183 -1.21 0.10 -15.82
N GLU A 184 -0.80 -0.25 -17.04
CA GLU A 184 0.20 0.48 -17.81
C GLU A 184 -0.19 1.96 -18.05
N GLU A 185 -1.46 2.23 -18.36
CA GLU A 185 -1.96 3.60 -18.61
C GLU A 185 -2.03 4.42 -17.30
N THR A 186 -2.66 3.86 -16.27
CA THR A 186 -2.88 4.57 -15.00
C THR A 186 -1.59 4.71 -14.18
N ALA A 187 -0.62 3.80 -14.37
CA ALA A 187 0.72 3.93 -13.82
C ALA A 187 1.42 5.19 -14.34
N SER A 188 1.36 5.47 -15.65
CA SER A 188 1.93 6.69 -16.22
C SER A 188 1.27 7.94 -15.62
N ILE A 189 -0.06 7.95 -15.50
CA ILE A 189 -0.79 9.06 -14.86
C ILE A 189 -0.33 9.29 -13.42
N ALA A 190 -0.20 8.21 -12.63
CA ALA A 190 0.19 8.31 -11.23
C ALA A 190 1.65 8.76 -11.06
N THR A 191 2.58 8.24 -11.87
CA THR A 191 4.00 8.58 -11.79
C THR A 191 4.29 9.99 -12.31
N GLU A 192 3.65 10.42 -13.39
CA GLU A 192 3.71 11.82 -13.87
C GLU A 192 3.18 12.81 -12.82
N ALA A 193 2.19 12.39 -12.03
CA ALA A 193 1.68 13.17 -10.90
C ALA A 193 2.62 13.17 -9.68
N GLY A 194 3.62 12.29 -9.61
CA GLY A 194 4.64 12.29 -8.57
C GLY A 194 4.63 11.06 -7.65
N ALA A 195 3.85 10.02 -7.96
CA ALA A 195 3.94 8.73 -7.26
C ALA A 195 5.26 8.02 -7.59
N ASN A 196 5.78 7.26 -6.63
CA ASN A 196 6.99 6.47 -6.82
C ASN A 196 6.86 5.01 -6.35
N ILE A 197 5.76 4.64 -5.70
CA ILE A 197 5.38 3.25 -5.42
C ILE A 197 3.99 3.00 -6.02
N LEU A 198 3.86 1.91 -6.77
CA LEU A 198 2.62 1.52 -7.45
C LEU A 198 2.12 0.18 -6.93
N VAL A 199 0.92 0.16 -6.37
CA VAL A 199 0.26 -1.08 -5.97
C VAL A 199 -0.56 -1.61 -7.14
N ALA A 200 -0.20 -2.80 -7.62
CA ALA A 200 -0.90 -3.45 -8.72
C ALA A 200 -1.20 -4.93 -8.38
N GLY A 201 -2.47 -5.30 -8.41
CA GLY A 201 -2.93 -6.68 -8.19
C GLY A 201 -3.34 -7.36 -9.50
N VAL A 202 -4.57 -7.12 -9.91
CA VAL A 202 -5.20 -7.80 -11.06
C VAL A 202 -4.37 -7.71 -12.33
N TYR A 203 -3.76 -6.56 -12.60
CA TYR A 203 -2.93 -6.34 -13.79
C TYR A 203 -1.73 -7.30 -13.85
N ILE A 204 -1.07 -7.55 -12.71
CA ILE A 204 0.09 -8.44 -12.62
C ILE A 204 -0.37 -9.91 -12.54
N ILE A 205 -1.32 -10.21 -11.62
CA ILE A 205 -1.73 -11.58 -11.31
C ILE A 205 -2.40 -12.27 -12.50
N LYS A 206 -3.19 -11.52 -13.30
CA LYS A 206 -3.86 -12.06 -14.49
C LYS A 206 -3.02 -11.98 -15.77
N SER A 207 -1.81 -11.44 -15.71
CA SER A 207 -0.91 -11.38 -16.85
C SER A 207 -0.37 -12.78 -17.18
N GLU A 208 -0.28 -13.10 -18.46
CA GLU A 208 0.43 -14.30 -18.93
C GLU A 208 1.93 -14.22 -18.64
N ASN A 209 2.47 -12.99 -18.47
CA ASN A 209 3.86 -12.74 -18.15
C ASN A 209 3.96 -11.67 -17.04
N PRO A 210 3.88 -12.05 -15.75
CA PRO A 210 3.97 -11.11 -14.62
C PRO A 210 5.25 -10.27 -14.62
N LYS A 211 6.38 -10.85 -15.07
CA LYS A 211 7.65 -10.14 -15.16
C LYS A 211 7.60 -8.96 -16.15
N GLU A 212 6.99 -9.18 -17.30
CA GLU A 212 6.80 -8.11 -18.30
C GLU A 212 5.83 -7.05 -17.78
N ALA A 213 4.74 -7.45 -17.11
CA ALA A 213 3.78 -6.53 -16.52
C ALA A 213 4.45 -5.63 -15.47
N ILE A 214 5.24 -6.19 -14.54
CA ILE A 214 6.00 -5.43 -13.54
C ILE A 214 7.01 -4.50 -14.22
N LEU A 215 7.74 -4.98 -15.23
CA LEU A 215 8.72 -4.17 -15.94
C LEU A 215 8.08 -2.96 -16.65
N LYS A 216 6.90 -3.13 -17.23
CA LYS A 216 6.14 -2.02 -17.83
C LYS A 216 5.76 -0.97 -16.80
N LEU A 217 5.28 -1.39 -15.61
CA LEU A 217 4.96 -0.46 -14.53
C LEU A 217 6.20 0.30 -14.04
N LYS A 218 7.37 -0.35 -13.95
CA LYS A 218 8.62 0.30 -13.54
C LYS A 218 9.17 1.30 -14.56
N ASN A 219 8.80 1.17 -15.81
CA ASN A 219 9.29 2.00 -16.92
C ASN A 219 8.23 2.99 -17.46
N CYS A 220 7.12 3.20 -16.76
CA CYS A 220 6.04 4.11 -17.15
C CYS A 220 6.36 5.60 -16.88
N ILE A 221 7.50 6.09 -17.34
CA ILE A 221 7.91 7.50 -17.25
C ILE A 221 8.01 8.08 -18.66
#